data_1126b7b2b8bdde77b8cb9a21be894a32
#
_entry.id   1126b7b2b8bdde77b8cb9a21be894a32
#
_cell.length_a   1.000
_cell.length_b   1.000
_cell.length_c   1.000
_cell.angle_alpha   90.00
_cell.angle_beta   90.00
_cell.angle_gamma   90.00
#
_symmetry.space_group_name_H-M   'P 1'
#
loop_
_entity.id
_entity.type
_entity.pdbx_description
1 polymer ?
#
loop_
_entity_poly.entity_id
_entity_poly.type
_entity_poly.pdbx_seq_one_letter_code
_entity_poly.pdbx_strand_id
1 'polypeptide(L)'
;RLNSHIGIGIPWDLDRNVGGVTVLPPYEKSSNSEWYTGTANAIYQNLEYMEQYNPDYVLILSGDHIYKMDYKIMLDYHKANNADITIAAMPVPMEEASRFGIVVTDEDNRITEFEEKPAQPKSNLASMGIYIFSWKVLKEALIKLKDQNECDFGKHVIPYCFENNK
;
A
#
# COMPACT_ATOMS: atom_id res chain seq x y z
N ARG A 1 -14.08 -13.33 -14.50
CA ARG A 1 -15.18 -12.33 -14.58
C ARG A 1 -14.70 -10.93 -14.23
N LEU A 2 -13.93 -10.74 -13.12
CA LEU A 2 -13.41 -9.41 -12.74
C LEU A 2 -12.47 -8.86 -13.84
N ASN A 3 -11.49 -9.64 -14.26
CA ASN A 3 -10.56 -9.23 -15.33
C ASN A 3 -11.28 -8.87 -16.64
N SER A 4 -12.33 -9.62 -16.99
CA SER A 4 -13.16 -9.31 -18.17
C SER A 4 -13.98 -8.04 -18.00
N HIS A 5 -14.38 -7.71 -16.77
CA HIS A 5 -15.08 -6.46 -16.45
C HIS A 5 -14.16 -5.26 -16.54
N ILE A 6 -12.94 -5.36 -16.00
CA ILE A 6 -11.94 -4.31 -16.07
C ILE A 6 -11.47 -4.12 -17.53
N GLY A 7 -11.16 -5.22 -18.23
CA GLY A 7 -10.69 -5.17 -19.61
C GLY A 7 -9.50 -4.22 -19.76
N ILE A 8 -9.54 -3.36 -20.76
CA ILE A 8 -8.57 -2.29 -21.01
C ILE A 8 -9.03 -0.94 -20.46
N GLY A 9 -10.09 -0.90 -19.66
CA GLY A 9 -10.55 0.31 -18.98
C GLY A 9 -11.43 1.25 -19.79
N ILE A 10 -12.03 0.80 -20.90
CA ILE A 10 -12.91 1.63 -21.75
C ILE A 10 -14.00 2.36 -20.94
N PRO A 11 -14.74 1.72 -19.99
CA PRO A 11 -15.80 2.42 -19.25
C PRO A 11 -15.31 3.61 -18.39
N TRP A 12 -14.01 3.69 -18.14
CA TRP A 12 -13.38 4.71 -17.30
C TRP A 12 -12.43 5.62 -18.07
N ASP A 13 -12.44 5.58 -19.42
CA ASP A 13 -11.55 6.35 -20.29
C ASP A 13 -10.05 6.07 -19.97
N LEU A 14 -9.71 4.81 -19.71
CA LEU A 14 -8.37 4.33 -19.38
C LEU A 14 -7.72 3.49 -20.48
N ASP A 15 -8.35 3.34 -21.64
CA ASP A 15 -7.84 2.67 -22.84
C ASP A 15 -6.88 3.57 -23.65
N ARG A 16 -5.86 4.09 -22.98
CA ARG A 16 -4.93 5.08 -23.53
C ARG A 16 -3.60 4.45 -23.92
N ASN A 17 -2.92 5.07 -24.90
CA ASN A 17 -1.57 4.65 -25.31
C ASN A 17 -0.49 4.92 -24.24
N VAL A 18 -0.73 5.90 -23.35
CA VAL A 18 0.14 6.23 -22.22
C VAL A 18 -0.69 6.31 -20.95
N GLY A 19 -0.28 5.59 -19.93
CA GLY A 19 -1.10 5.37 -18.72
C GLY A 19 -2.15 4.29 -18.95
N GLY A 20 -3.33 4.47 -18.35
CA GLY A 20 -4.43 3.52 -18.47
C GLY A 20 -4.49 2.49 -17.36
N VAL A 21 -5.16 1.36 -17.59
CA VAL A 21 -5.28 0.25 -16.63
C VAL A 21 -4.61 -1.01 -17.19
N THR A 22 -3.87 -1.70 -16.34
CA THR A 22 -3.26 -2.99 -16.65
C THR A 22 -3.59 -3.98 -15.53
N VAL A 23 -4.09 -5.15 -15.90
CA VAL A 23 -4.31 -6.26 -14.97
C VAL A 23 -3.03 -7.08 -14.93
N LEU A 24 -2.46 -7.21 -13.74
CA LEU A 24 -1.21 -7.94 -13.49
C LEU A 24 -1.54 -9.22 -12.70
N PRO A 25 -1.74 -10.37 -13.37
CA PRO A 25 -1.93 -11.64 -12.69
C PRO A 25 -0.63 -12.15 -12.06
N PRO A 26 -0.69 -13.08 -11.08
CA PRO A 26 0.49 -13.76 -10.57
C PRO A 26 1.28 -14.41 -11.73
N TYR A 27 2.61 -14.33 -11.68
CA TYR A 27 3.46 -14.97 -12.68
C TYR A 27 3.50 -16.49 -12.48
N GLU A 28 3.11 -17.26 -13.50
CA GLU A 28 3.45 -18.66 -13.59
C GLU A 28 4.89 -18.81 -14.12
N LYS A 29 5.86 -18.97 -13.24
CA LYS A 29 7.16 -19.47 -13.65
C LYS A 29 7.06 -20.97 -13.91
N SER A 30 7.61 -21.44 -15.00
CA SER A 30 7.47 -22.80 -15.59
C SER A 30 7.85 -23.99 -14.70
N SER A 31 8.22 -23.79 -13.45
CA SER A 31 8.54 -24.86 -12.48
C SER A 31 7.87 -24.73 -11.12
N ASN A 32 7.36 -23.56 -10.76
CA ASN A 32 6.57 -23.32 -9.55
C ASN A 32 5.60 -22.16 -9.83
N SER A 33 4.30 -22.41 -9.77
CA SER A 33 3.31 -21.35 -9.79
C SER A 33 3.31 -20.66 -8.43
N GLU A 34 3.99 -19.53 -8.33
CA GLU A 34 4.00 -18.74 -7.11
C GLU A 34 2.81 -17.78 -7.11
N TRP A 35 1.76 -18.16 -6.40
CA TRP A 35 0.67 -17.24 -6.06
C TRP A 35 1.22 -16.09 -5.21
N TYR A 36 0.54 -14.94 -5.24
CA TYR A 36 0.89 -13.84 -4.35
C TYR A 36 0.76 -14.26 -2.88
N THR A 37 1.83 -14.20 -2.15
CA THR A 37 1.92 -14.54 -0.72
C THR A 37 1.88 -13.26 0.11
N GLY A 38 0.73 -12.61 0.13
CA GLY A 38 0.52 -11.35 0.82
C GLY A 38 0.40 -10.14 -0.11
N THR A 39 -0.13 -9.06 0.44
CA THR A 39 -0.46 -7.83 -0.31
C THR A 39 0.76 -7.13 -0.89
N ALA A 40 1.86 -7.09 -0.16
CA ALA A 40 3.10 -6.49 -0.61
C ALA A 40 3.86 -7.39 -1.60
N ASN A 41 3.71 -8.71 -1.52
CA ASN A 41 4.29 -9.63 -2.49
C ASN A 41 3.72 -9.41 -3.89
N ALA A 42 2.43 -9.10 -4.01
CA ALA A 42 1.81 -8.76 -5.29
C ALA A 42 2.50 -7.55 -5.95
N ILE A 43 2.89 -6.55 -5.18
CA ILE A 43 3.61 -5.39 -5.69
C ILE A 43 5.07 -5.76 -6.01
N TYR A 44 5.72 -6.55 -5.14
CA TYR A 44 7.10 -7.00 -5.37
C TYR A 44 7.26 -7.77 -6.68
N GLN A 45 6.38 -8.71 -6.98
CA GLN A 45 6.44 -9.49 -8.23
C GLN A 45 6.28 -8.62 -9.48
N ASN A 46 5.72 -7.42 -9.36
CA ASN A 46 5.47 -6.49 -10.45
C ASN A 46 6.38 -5.24 -10.42
N LEU A 47 7.46 -5.25 -9.62
CA LEU A 47 8.39 -4.12 -9.50
C LEU A 47 8.97 -3.68 -10.85
N GLU A 48 9.42 -4.62 -11.69
CA GLU A 48 10.00 -4.33 -13.01
C GLU A 48 8.99 -3.62 -13.93
N TYR A 49 7.71 -4.02 -13.86
CA TYR A 49 6.65 -3.36 -14.60
C TYR A 49 6.45 -1.92 -14.11
N MET A 50 6.45 -1.70 -12.81
CA MET A 50 6.29 -0.36 -12.22
C MET A 50 7.49 0.53 -12.53
N GLU A 51 8.70 -0.01 -12.55
CA GLU A 51 9.94 0.72 -12.87
C GLU A 51 9.95 1.34 -14.27
N GLN A 52 9.27 0.73 -15.25
CA GLN A 52 9.16 1.26 -16.61
C GLN A 52 8.50 2.65 -16.65
N TYR A 53 7.68 2.98 -15.67
CA TYR A 53 7.02 4.28 -15.54
C TYR A 53 7.84 5.30 -14.76
N ASN A 54 8.95 4.88 -14.10
CA ASN A 54 9.79 5.71 -13.25
C ASN A 54 8.98 6.65 -12.34
N PRO A 55 8.07 6.11 -11.50
CA PRO A 55 7.20 6.93 -10.66
C PRO A 55 7.99 7.59 -9.52
N ASP A 56 7.59 8.79 -9.12
CA ASP A 56 8.10 9.42 -7.89
C ASP A 56 7.36 8.88 -6.66
N TYR A 57 6.05 8.64 -6.83
CA TYR A 57 5.14 8.21 -5.77
C TYR A 57 4.25 7.07 -6.22
N VAL A 58 3.85 6.21 -5.30
CA VAL A 58 2.93 5.10 -5.54
C VAL A 58 1.78 5.15 -4.55
N LEU A 59 0.56 5.21 -5.08
CA LEU A 59 -0.66 5.06 -4.29
C LEU A 59 -1.06 3.59 -4.28
N ILE A 60 -1.21 3.02 -3.10
CA ILE A 60 -1.63 1.64 -2.87
C ILE A 60 -3.01 1.64 -2.25
N LEU A 61 -3.92 0.90 -2.85
CA LEU A 61 -5.29 0.73 -2.40
C LEU A 61 -5.61 -0.76 -2.28
N SER A 62 -6.39 -1.11 -1.26
CA SER A 62 -7.00 -2.44 -1.17
C SER A 62 -8.06 -2.62 -2.26
N GLY A 63 -8.17 -3.81 -2.83
CA GLY A 63 -9.13 -4.11 -3.91
C GLY A 63 -10.60 -4.09 -3.50
N ASP A 64 -10.88 -4.11 -2.20
CA ASP A 64 -12.21 -3.99 -1.59
C ASP A 64 -12.47 -2.61 -0.97
N HIS A 65 -11.64 -1.65 -1.31
CA HIS A 65 -11.73 -0.27 -0.84
C HIS A 65 -12.98 0.44 -1.41
N ILE A 66 -13.86 0.89 -0.51
CA ILE A 66 -15.13 1.57 -0.84
C ILE A 66 -15.18 2.94 -0.12
N TYR A 67 -14.13 3.75 -0.24
CA TYR A 67 -14.11 5.10 0.32
C TYR A 67 -14.08 6.13 -0.81
N LYS A 68 -14.86 7.18 -0.64
CA LYS A 68 -14.78 8.35 -1.51
C LYS A 68 -13.82 9.36 -0.89
N MET A 69 -12.61 9.47 -1.45
CA MET A 69 -11.65 10.48 -1.01
C MET A 69 -10.90 11.07 -2.20
N ASP A 70 -10.39 12.28 -2.01
CA ASP A 70 -9.51 12.93 -2.97
C ASP A 70 -8.05 12.58 -2.67
N TYR A 71 -7.50 11.66 -3.45
CA TYR A 71 -6.11 11.22 -3.32
C TYR A 71 -5.09 12.33 -3.63
N LYS A 72 -5.50 13.37 -4.38
CA LYS A 72 -4.64 14.52 -4.65
C LYS A 72 -4.31 15.27 -3.35
N ILE A 73 -5.28 15.46 -2.47
CA ILE A 73 -5.06 16.09 -1.16
C ILE A 73 -4.04 15.28 -0.35
N MET A 74 -4.19 13.95 -0.34
CA MET A 74 -3.26 13.06 0.35
C MET A 74 -1.85 13.13 -0.24
N LEU A 75 -1.73 13.19 -1.57
CA LEU A 75 -0.44 13.33 -2.25
C LEU A 75 0.22 14.69 -1.99
N ASP A 76 -0.57 15.77 -2.02
CA ASP A 76 -0.06 17.11 -1.71
C ASP A 76 0.45 17.19 -0.26
N TYR A 77 -0.25 16.54 0.69
CA TYR A 77 0.19 16.40 2.07
C TYR A 77 1.51 15.60 2.17
N HIS A 78 1.60 14.46 1.48
CA HIS A 78 2.82 13.64 1.41
C HIS A 78 4.03 14.45 0.95
N LYS A 79 3.85 15.22 -0.13
CA LYS A 79 4.90 16.10 -0.69
C LYS A 79 5.28 17.25 0.26
N ALA A 80 4.28 17.92 0.84
CA ALA A 80 4.51 19.04 1.74
C ALA A 80 5.30 18.66 3.00
N ASN A 81 5.12 17.42 3.48
CA ASN A 81 5.83 16.89 4.63
C ASN A 81 7.12 16.13 4.26
N ASN A 82 7.45 16.04 2.97
CA ASN A 82 8.58 15.23 2.47
C ASN A 82 8.57 13.82 3.09
N ALA A 83 7.39 13.22 3.16
CA ALA A 83 7.17 11.95 3.82
C ALA A 83 7.69 10.77 2.98
N ASP A 84 8.15 9.73 3.64
CA ASP A 84 8.48 8.44 3.01
C ASP A 84 7.22 7.61 2.79
N ILE A 85 6.32 7.65 3.78
CA ILE A 85 5.01 6.98 3.76
C ILE A 85 3.96 7.93 4.31
N THR A 86 2.80 7.97 3.67
CA THR A 86 1.59 8.59 4.20
C THR A 86 0.49 7.54 4.28
N ILE A 87 -0.16 7.44 5.42
CA ILE A 87 -1.22 6.45 5.71
C ILE A 87 -2.53 7.20 5.90
N ALA A 88 -3.56 6.83 5.16
CA ALA A 88 -4.91 7.30 5.46
C ALA A 88 -5.44 6.56 6.68
N ALA A 89 -5.81 7.31 7.71
CA ALA A 89 -6.32 6.76 8.95
C ALA A 89 -7.59 7.51 9.40
N MET A 90 -8.45 6.82 10.11
CA MET A 90 -9.65 7.42 10.71
C MET A 90 -9.94 6.83 12.09
N PRO A 91 -10.57 7.60 12.99
CA PRO A 91 -10.95 7.09 14.28
C PRO A 91 -12.06 6.05 14.15
N VAL A 92 -11.93 4.94 14.87
CA VAL A 92 -12.93 3.87 14.99
C VAL A 92 -13.29 3.66 16.47
N PRO A 93 -14.43 3.00 16.81
CA PRO A 93 -14.70 2.58 18.17
C PRO A 93 -13.56 1.69 18.72
N MET A 94 -13.12 1.94 19.96
CA MET A 94 -12.01 1.20 20.59
C MET A 94 -12.21 -0.31 20.58
N GLU A 95 -13.44 -0.76 20.72
CA GLU A 95 -13.85 -2.17 20.67
C GLU A 95 -13.61 -2.84 19.31
N GLU A 96 -13.54 -2.04 18.24
CA GLU A 96 -13.26 -2.51 16.87
C GLU A 96 -11.79 -2.32 16.49
N ALA A 97 -11.02 -1.53 17.22
CA ALA A 97 -9.67 -1.13 16.87
C ALA A 97 -8.72 -2.32 16.65
N SER A 98 -8.90 -3.42 17.43
CA SER A 98 -8.08 -4.64 17.28
C SER A 98 -8.23 -5.36 15.92
N ARG A 99 -9.17 -4.95 15.07
CA ARG A 99 -9.37 -5.52 13.73
C ARG A 99 -8.52 -4.85 12.65
N PHE A 100 -7.90 -3.72 12.97
CA PHE A 100 -7.18 -2.86 12.04
C PHE A 100 -5.71 -2.71 12.41
N GLY A 101 -4.90 -2.24 11.47
CA GLY A 101 -3.62 -1.64 11.77
C GLY A 101 -3.86 -0.32 12.53
N ILE A 102 -3.24 -0.18 13.70
CA ILE A 102 -3.43 0.98 14.58
C ILE A 102 -2.23 1.90 14.50
N VAL A 103 -2.52 3.17 14.33
CA VAL A 103 -1.54 4.25 14.21
C VAL A 103 -1.57 5.07 15.50
N VAL A 104 -0.38 5.37 16.03
CA VAL A 104 -0.19 6.38 17.08
C VAL A 104 0.59 7.52 16.46
N THR A 105 0.13 8.77 16.67
CA THR A 105 0.77 9.95 16.11
C THR A 105 1.12 10.94 17.22
N ASP A 106 2.08 11.80 16.92
CA ASP A 106 2.34 13.02 17.70
C ASP A 106 1.38 14.18 17.30
N GLU A 107 1.61 15.37 17.85
CA GLU A 107 0.80 16.57 17.60
C GLU A 107 0.86 17.06 16.13
N ASP A 108 1.93 16.71 15.41
CA ASP A 108 2.14 17.06 14.00
C ASP A 108 1.61 15.98 13.03
N ASN A 109 0.88 15.01 13.55
CA ASN A 109 0.39 13.82 12.82
C ASN A 109 1.53 12.92 12.27
N ARG A 110 2.72 13.00 12.80
CA ARG A 110 3.79 12.08 12.49
C ARG A 110 3.55 10.76 13.23
N ILE A 111 3.66 9.65 12.50
CA ILE A 111 3.48 8.32 13.09
C ILE A 111 4.64 8.04 14.05
N THR A 112 4.31 7.75 15.30
CA THR A 112 5.26 7.36 16.35
C THR A 112 5.24 5.85 16.61
N GLU A 113 4.08 5.20 16.41
CA GLU A 113 3.94 3.75 16.50
C GLU A 113 2.94 3.24 15.47
N PHE A 114 3.18 2.03 14.97
CA PHE A 114 2.25 1.29 14.13
C PHE A 114 2.19 -0.17 14.60
N GLU A 115 0.98 -0.68 14.84
CA GLU A 115 0.75 -2.07 15.25
C GLU A 115 -0.35 -2.70 14.40
N GLU A 116 -0.06 -3.81 13.74
CA GLU A 116 -1.04 -4.55 12.95
C GLU A 116 -1.90 -5.44 13.84
N LYS A 117 -3.21 -5.13 13.90
CA LYS A 117 -4.23 -5.87 14.66
C LYS A 117 -3.84 -6.18 16.11
N PRO A 118 -3.50 -5.17 16.90
CA PRO A 118 -3.05 -5.37 18.27
C PRO A 118 -4.19 -5.92 19.17
N ALA A 119 -3.86 -6.83 20.06
CA ALA A 119 -4.83 -7.35 21.03
C ALA A 119 -5.31 -6.27 22.04
N GLN A 120 -4.42 -5.30 22.32
CA GLN A 120 -4.70 -4.16 23.20
C GLN A 120 -4.28 -2.87 22.46
N PRO A 121 -5.20 -2.26 21.67
CA PRO A 121 -4.89 -1.06 20.91
C PRO A 121 -4.54 0.13 21.81
N LYS A 122 -3.43 0.81 21.50
CA LYS A 122 -3.01 2.03 22.21
C LYS A 122 -3.72 3.29 21.71
N SER A 123 -4.35 3.23 20.55
CA SER A 123 -5.07 4.30 19.88
C SER A 123 -6.30 3.73 19.19
N ASN A 124 -7.25 4.59 18.87
CA ASN A 124 -8.39 4.24 18.03
C ASN A 124 -8.23 4.73 16.58
N LEU A 125 -7.05 5.24 16.21
CA LEU A 125 -6.76 5.70 14.86
C LEU A 125 -6.40 4.51 13.97
N ALA A 126 -7.36 4.06 13.18
CA ALA A 126 -7.24 2.87 12.35
C ALA A 126 -6.73 3.21 10.94
N SER A 127 -5.75 2.47 10.46
CA SER A 127 -5.30 2.49 9.06
C SER A 127 -6.41 1.96 8.15
N MET A 128 -6.67 2.69 7.07
CA MET A 128 -7.69 2.33 6.08
C MET A 128 -7.14 1.46 4.94
N GLY A 129 -5.90 1.00 5.02
CA GLY A 129 -5.28 0.25 3.93
C GLY A 129 -5.02 1.09 2.68
N ILE A 130 -4.86 2.38 2.85
CA ILE A 130 -4.58 3.36 1.80
C ILE A 130 -3.25 3.99 2.12
N TYR A 131 -2.27 3.81 1.23
CA TYR A 131 -0.90 4.25 1.45
C TYR A 131 -0.39 5.06 0.26
N ILE A 132 0.36 6.13 0.52
CA ILE A 132 1.23 6.74 -0.48
C ILE A 132 2.66 6.50 -0.03
N PHE A 133 3.46 5.91 -0.90
CA PHE A 133 4.89 5.73 -0.71
C PHE A 133 5.69 6.58 -1.68
N SER A 134 6.80 7.13 -1.21
CA SER A 134 7.89 7.53 -2.09
C SER A 134 8.46 6.28 -2.75
N TRP A 135 8.55 6.26 -4.09
CA TRP A 135 8.91 5.05 -4.86
C TRP A 135 10.20 4.41 -4.39
N LYS A 136 11.21 5.24 -4.15
CA LYS A 136 12.54 4.77 -3.70
C LYS A 136 12.44 3.98 -2.40
N VAL A 137 11.67 4.47 -1.44
CA VAL A 137 11.47 3.82 -0.12
C VAL A 137 10.72 2.50 -0.27
N LEU A 138 9.62 2.49 -1.04
CA LEU A 138 8.86 1.27 -1.31
C LEU A 138 9.72 0.20 -1.96
N LYS A 139 10.42 0.56 -3.03
CA LYS A 139 11.28 -0.36 -3.78
C LYS A 139 12.36 -0.98 -2.88
N GLU A 140 13.04 -0.17 -2.08
CA GLU A 140 14.06 -0.64 -1.14
C GLU A 140 13.49 -1.63 -0.13
N ALA A 141 12.36 -1.27 0.49
CA ALA A 141 11.68 -2.14 1.47
C ALA A 141 11.28 -3.48 0.84
N LEU A 142 10.65 -3.48 -0.33
CA LEU A 142 10.22 -4.71 -1.01
C LEU A 142 11.40 -5.61 -1.40
N ILE A 143 12.52 -5.04 -1.87
CA ILE A 143 13.73 -5.80 -2.19
C ILE A 143 14.34 -6.43 -0.93
N LYS A 144 14.33 -5.72 0.19
CA LYS A 144 14.86 -6.23 1.47
C LYS A 144 14.00 -7.34 2.07
N LEU A 145 12.70 -7.28 1.84
CA LEU A 145 11.74 -8.24 2.39
C LEU A 145 11.41 -9.40 1.43
N LYS A 146 12.06 -9.48 0.26
CA LYS A 146 11.78 -10.43 -0.82
C LYS A 146 11.83 -11.92 -0.42
N ASP A 147 12.67 -12.26 0.55
CA ASP A 147 12.91 -13.64 0.97
C ASP A 147 11.95 -14.10 2.08
N GLN A 148 10.99 -13.26 2.47
CA GLN A 148 9.96 -13.66 3.43
C GLN A 148 8.88 -14.51 2.74
N ASN A 149 8.41 -15.55 3.43
CA ASN A 149 7.37 -16.45 2.92
C ASN A 149 6.04 -15.75 2.67
N GLU A 150 5.73 -14.74 3.49
CA GLU A 150 4.60 -13.83 3.32
C GLU A 150 5.11 -12.39 3.43
N CYS A 151 4.62 -11.50 2.59
CA CYS A 151 4.95 -10.08 2.66
C CYS A 151 3.69 -9.23 2.55
N ASP A 152 3.28 -8.68 3.70
CA ASP A 152 2.14 -7.77 3.83
C ASP A 152 2.60 -6.36 4.17
N PHE A 153 1.81 -5.36 3.74
CA PHE A 153 2.11 -3.96 4.07
C PHE A 153 2.08 -3.72 5.57
N GLY A 154 1.00 -4.09 6.25
CA GLY A 154 0.82 -3.83 7.68
C GLY A 154 1.78 -4.59 8.58
N LYS A 155 2.06 -5.86 8.26
CA LYS A 155 2.90 -6.71 9.11
C LYS A 155 4.40 -6.55 8.88
N HIS A 156 4.81 -6.17 7.66
CA HIS A 156 6.20 -6.25 7.25
C HIS A 156 6.75 -4.95 6.69
N VAL A 157 6.10 -4.37 5.66
CA VAL A 157 6.64 -3.21 4.94
C VAL A 157 6.62 -1.95 5.81
N ILE A 158 5.47 -1.64 6.43
CA ILE A 158 5.34 -0.42 7.26
C ILE A 158 6.26 -0.49 8.47
N PRO A 159 6.28 -1.58 9.28
CA PRO A 159 7.24 -1.73 10.38
C PRO A 159 8.69 -1.60 9.93
N TYR A 160 9.08 -2.27 8.82
CA TYR A 160 10.44 -2.15 8.28
C TYR A 160 10.81 -0.71 7.96
N CYS A 161 9.94 0.02 7.27
CA CYS A 161 10.19 1.42 6.92
C CYS A 161 10.26 2.30 8.17
N PHE A 162 9.42 2.05 9.16
CA PHE A 162 9.41 2.79 10.42
C PHE A 162 10.71 2.61 11.21
N GLU A 163 11.28 1.41 11.22
CA GLU A 163 12.54 1.13 11.90
C GLU A 163 13.77 1.71 11.19
N ASN A 164 13.73 1.85 9.87
CA ASN A 164 14.88 2.23 9.05
C ASN A 164 14.85 3.66 8.51
N ASN A 165 13.71 4.33 8.50
CA ASN A 165 13.55 5.72 8.09
C ASN A 165 13.35 6.58 9.34
N LYS A 166 14.34 7.40 9.67
CA LYS A 166 14.34 8.30 10.82
C LYS A 166 13.73 9.66 10.49
#